data_1f52f89a488d20766819e7d769a80b2a
#
_entry.id   1f52f89a488d20766819e7d769a80b2a
#
_cell.length_a   1.000
_cell.length_b   1.000
_cell.length_c   1.000
_cell.angle_alpha   90.00
_cell.angle_beta   90.00
_cell.angle_gamma   90.00
#
_symmetry.space_group_name_H-M   'P 1'
#
loop_
_entity.id
_entity.type
_entity.pdbx_description
1 polymer ?
#
loop_
_entity_poly.entity_id
_entity_poly.type
_entity_poly.pdbx_seq_one_letter_code
_entity_poly.pdbx_strand_id
1 'polypeptide(L)'
;GKWVMTVFNSYQWDLNYRNPAVLIEMIDIILFWANKGADILRLDAVAFLWKKMGSACQNEREAHLLLQLMKDCCQVTAPGVLFIAEAIVSPGEIAKYFGEDAINAKECEIAYNASLMALLWDAVATKNANLLNRGVKNLPDKLERATWLNYVRCHDDIGLGFDDNDARLSGYDPAQHRRFLVDYFTGKFPGSPARGLPFGDNPKTGDTRISGSLASLVGLEAALESQNEDAIEAAIRTIVLLHSMILSFGGIPLLYYGDALGMLNSLEYLADPFKRHDNRWVHRSHFDWNKAEKRRQSGTVEQRIFSALKKLIALRKETTPFADLDNRQLLATENPNLLVFSRTDTQNSRNRVLVAGNFNVAAQTLNIGTPRSHGFFQQDTMKDLCSGTRVVAENDAVIIPPLSFYWLTD
;
A
#
# COMPACT_ATOMS: atom_id res chain seq x y z
N GLY A 1 -33.94 -19.91 17.83
CA GLY A 1 -32.68 -19.33 17.39
C GLY A 1 -32.94 -17.97 16.78
N LYS A 2 -31.90 -17.15 16.77
CA LYS A 2 -31.92 -15.84 16.11
C LYS A 2 -30.94 -15.87 14.93
N TRP A 3 -31.25 -15.14 13.87
CA TRP A 3 -30.36 -14.95 12.75
C TRP A 3 -29.42 -13.79 13.05
N VAL A 4 -28.14 -13.97 12.72
CA VAL A 4 -27.09 -12.93 12.81
C VAL A 4 -26.54 -12.69 11.42
N MET A 5 -26.40 -11.43 11.03
CA MET A 5 -25.81 -11.06 9.76
C MET A 5 -24.28 -11.12 9.84
N THR A 6 -23.66 -11.62 8.79
CA THR A 6 -22.19 -11.62 8.62
C THR A 6 -21.88 -11.21 7.19
N VAL A 7 -21.19 -10.09 7.01
CA VAL A 7 -20.73 -9.64 5.68
C VAL A 7 -19.49 -10.41 5.25
N PHE A 8 -18.63 -10.72 6.21
CA PHE A 8 -17.37 -11.44 5.98
C PHE A 8 -17.50 -12.94 6.30
N ASN A 9 -16.85 -13.41 7.35
CA ASN A 9 -16.89 -14.81 7.73
C ASN A 9 -18.01 -15.09 8.76
N SER A 10 -18.51 -16.32 8.79
CA SER A 10 -19.61 -16.74 9.68
C SER A 10 -19.33 -16.55 11.17
N TYR A 11 -18.07 -16.45 11.57
CA TYR A 11 -17.65 -16.16 12.94
C TYR A 11 -17.46 -14.66 13.22
N GLN A 12 -17.58 -13.78 12.22
CA GLN A 12 -17.49 -12.32 12.33
C GLN A 12 -18.89 -11.72 12.30
N TRP A 13 -19.51 -11.62 13.47
CA TRP A 13 -20.87 -11.13 13.60
C TRP A 13 -20.92 -9.62 13.49
N ASP A 14 -21.80 -9.13 12.61
CA ASP A 14 -21.97 -7.70 12.40
C ASP A 14 -22.85 -7.07 13.47
N LEU A 15 -22.44 -5.89 13.95
CA LEU A 15 -23.23 -5.09 14.87
C LEU A 15 -24.41 -4.42 14.15
N ASN A 16 -25.53 -4.31 14.85
CA ASN A 16 -26.72 -3.66 14.32
C ASN A 16 -26.80 -2.18 14.73
N TYR A 17 -26.19 -1.32 13.95
CA TYR A 17 -26.19 0.14 14.19
C TYR A 17 -27.56 0.82 14.00
N ARG A 18 -28.61 0.11 13.56
CA ARG A 18 -29.98 0.60 13.65
C ARG A 18 -30.49 0.71 15.08
N ASN A 19 -29.85 -0.01 16.01
CA ASN A 19 -30.09 0.14 17.43
C ASN A 19 -29.21 1.25 18.00
N PRO A 20 -29.77 2.38 18.45
CA PRO A 20 -28.97 3.49 19.00
C PRO A 20 -28.08 3.08 20.19
N ALA A 21 -28.48 2.07 20.97
CA ALA A 21 -27.66 1.58 22.08
C ALA A 21 -26.33 1.01 21.62
N VAL A 22 -26.25 0.42 20.42
CA VAL A 22 -24.99 -0.07 19.83
C VAL A 22 -24.07 1.10 19.52
N LEU A 23 -24.57 2.19 18.96
CA LEU A 23 -23.79 3.38 18.68
C LEU A 23 -23.28 4.04 19.96
N ILE A 24 -24.13 4.18 20.99
CA ILE A 24 -23.74 4.74 22.28
C ILE A 24 -22.61 3.94 22.91
N GLU A 25 -22.77 2.60 22.99
CA GLU A 25 -21.72 1.72 23.52
C GLU A 25 -20.42 1.82 22.73
N MET A 26 -20.51 1.92 21.39
CA MET A 26 -19.30 2.04 20.55
C MET A 26 -18.61 3.39 20.76
N ILE A 27 -19.36 4.48 20.95
CA ILE A 27 -18.79 5.79 21.28
C ILE A 27 -18.10 5.72 22.66
N ASP A 28 -18.69 5.07 23.64
CA ASP A 28 -18.09 4.87 24.96
C ASP A 28 -16.78 4.08 24.86
N ILE A 29 -16.70 3.05 24.01
CA ILE A 29 -15.48 2.28 23.72
C ILE A 29 -14.41 3.18 23.07
N ILE A 30 -14.79 4.00 22.09
CA ILE A 30 -13.89 4.96 21.44
C ILE A 30 -13.30 5.92 22.48
N LEU A 31 -14.14 6.53 23.32
CA LEU A 31 -13.74 7.46 24.35
C LEU A 31 -12.92 6.78 25.48
N PHE A 32 -13.20 5.53 25.78
CA PHE A 32 -12.39 4.74 26.71
C PHE A 32 -10.94 4.62 26.22
N TRP A 33 -10.74 4.28 24.94
CA TRP A 33 -9.38 4.18 24.39
C TRP A 33 -8.70 5.53 24.24
N ALA A 34 -9.43 6.59 23.88
CA ALA A 34 -8.92 7.96 23.90
C ALA A 34 -8.43 8.34 25.30
N ASN A 35 -9.20 8.03 26.34
CA ASN A 35 -8.82 8.29 27.74
C ASN A 35 -7.62 7.45 28.21
N LYS A 36 -7.33 6.32 27.56
CA LYS A 36 -6.11 5.51 27.78
C LYS A 36 -4.89 6.04 27.03
N GLY A 37 -5.02 7.13 26.27
CA GLY A 37 -3.94 7.77 25.55
C GLY A 37 -3.75 7.27 24.11
N ALA A 38 -4.78 6.69 23.50
CA ALA A 38 -4.75 6.38 22.08
C ALA A 38 -4.87 7.67 21.26
N ASP A 39 -3.85 8.00 20.48
CA ASP A 39 -3.83 9.18 19.60
C ASP A 39 -4.57 8.92 18.29
N ILE A 40 -4.54 7.67 17.80
CA ILE A 40 -5.14 7.28 16.53
C ILE A 40 -5.94 5.98 16.72
N LEU A 41 -7.17 5.96 16.24
CA LEU A 41 -8.05 4.80 16.24
C LEU A 41 -8.31 4.32 14.81
N ARG A 42 -7.97 3.07 14.52
CA ARG A 42 -8.33 2.43 13.25
C ARG A 42 -9.75 1.86 13.36
N LEU A 43 -10.63 2.35 12.53
CA LEU A 43 -12.00 1.90 12.42
C LEU A 43 -12.09 0.83 11.33
N ASP A 44 -12.34 -0.41 11.76
CA ASP A 44 -12.37 -1.58 10.89
C ASP A 44 -13.66 -1.64 10.07
N ALA A 45 -13.54 -1.99 8.78
CA ALA A 45 -14.64 -2.28 7.87
C ALA A 45 -15.75 -1.21 7.84
N VAL A 46 -15.38 0.06 7.93
CA VAL A 46 -16.34 1.19 8.06
C VAL A 46 -17.33 1.28 6.90
N ALA A 47 -16.96 0.78 5.73
CA ALA A 47 -17.85 0.73 4.57
C ALA A 47 -19.10 -0.13 4.81
N PHE A 48 -19.07 -1.01 5.80
CA PHE A 48 -20.13 -1.98 6.10
C PHE A 48 -20.85 -1.72 7.42
N LEU A 49 -20.72 -0.54 8.03
CA LEU A 49 -21.37 -0.22 9.31
C LEU A 49 -22.91 -0.33 9.24
N TRP A 50 -23.52 0.10 8.13
CA TRP A 50 -24.95 0.09 7.99
C TRP A 50 -25.45 -1.12 7.20
N LYS A 51 -26.47 -1.80 7.75
CA LYS A 51 -27.08 -2.98 7.13
C LYS A 51 -28.42 -2.64 6.52
N LYS A 52 -28.55 -2.87 5.20
CA LYS A 52 -29.77 -2.64 4.42
C LYS A 52 -30.09 -3.87 3.58
N MET A 53 -31.19 -4.54 3.93
CA MET A 53 -31.63 -5.73 3.20
C MET A 53 -31.87 -5.40 1.73
N GLY A 54 -31.34 -6.25 0.85
CA GLY A 54 -31.45 -6.06 -0.60
C GLY A 54 -30.38 -5.18 -1.25
N SER A 55 -29.45 -4.62 -0.46
CA SER A 55 -28.27 -3.92 -0.95
C SER A 55 -27.00 -4.73 -0.68
N ALA A 56 -25.84 -4.23 -1.17
CA ALA A 56 -24.53 -4.76 -0.83
C ALA A 56 -24.11 -4.44 0.62
N CYS A 57 -24.86 -3.63 1.35
CA CYS A 57 -24.51 -3.11 2.68
C CYS A 57 -23.16 -2.39 2.72
N GLN A 58 -22.73 -1.85 1.60
CA GLN A 58 -21.43 -1.18 1.43
C GLN A 58 -21.64 0.28 1.01
N ASN A 59 -20.92 1.20 1.62
CA ASN A 59 -20.96 2.64 1.33
C ASN A 59 -22.37 3.26 1.44
N GLU A 60 -23.20 2.72 2.33
CA GLU A 60 -24.51 3.29 2.58
C GLU A 60 -24.38 4.66 3.25
N ARG A 61 -25.23 5.63 2.88
CA ARG A 61 -25.22 6.98 3.44
C ARG A 61 -25.21 7.02 4.97
N GLU A 62 -25.94 6.10 5.58
CA GLU A 62 -26.05 6.00 7.03
C GLU A 62 -24.73 5.60 7.69
N ALA A 63 -23.84 4.87 7.00
CA ALA A 63 -22.51 4.56 7.52
C ALA A 63 -21.68 5.85 7.68
N HIS A 64 -21.73 6.76 6.70
CA HIS A 64 -21.07 8.06 6.77
C HIS A 64 -21.65 8.94 7.91
N LEU A 65 -22.97 8.97 8.09
CA LEU A 65 -23.60 9.71 9.20
C LEU A 65 -23.16 9.19 10.56
N LEU A 66 -23.02 7.85 10.73
CA LEU A 66 -22.50 7.25 11.95
C LEU A 66 -21.05 7.66 12.22
N LEU A 67 -20.20 7.64 11.20
CA LEU A 67 -18.80 8.07 11.32
C LEU A 67 -18.70 9.53 11.72
N GLN A 68 -19.50 10.40 11.10
CA GLN A 68 -19.56 11.82 11.43
C GLN A 68 -19.97 12.04 12.90
N LEU A 69 -20.97 11.32 13.38
CA LEU A 69 -21.41 11.42 14.77
C LEU A 69 -20.35 10.91 15.75
N MET A 70 -19.70 9.79 15.46
CA MET A 70 -18.57 9.29 16.26
C MET A 70 -17.44 10.32 16.31
N LYS A 71 -17.13 10.96 15.16
CA LYS A 71 -16.12 12.01 15.08
C LYS A 71 -16.50 13.25 15.86
N ASP A 72 -17.74 13.72 15.75
CA ASP A 72 -18.24 14.86 16.50
C ASP A 72 -18.11 14.65 18.02
N CYS A 73 -18.47 13.47 18.52
CA CYS A 73 -18.29 13.11 19.94
C CYS A 73 -16.82 13.19 20.36
N CYS A 74 -15.90 12.68 19.54
CA CYS A 74 -14.47 12.78 19.81
C CYS A 74 -13.96 14.22 19.77
N GLN A 75 -14.43 15.03 18.82
CA GLN A 75 -14.00 16.45 18.75
C GLN A 75 -14.39 17.26 19.98
N VAL A 76 -15.52 16.92 20.61
CA VAL A 76 -15.97 17.59 21.85
C VAL A 76 -15.12 17.16 23.05
N THR A 77 -14.76 15.88 23.16
CA THR A 77 -14.20 15.30 24.39
C THR A 77 -12.71 14.99 24.29
N ALA A 78 -12.23 14.64 23.11
CA ALA A 78 -10.85 14.23 22.83
C ALA A 78 -10.40 14.74 21.43
N PRO A 79 -10.28 16.08 21.24
CA PRO A 79 -10.09 16.68 19.90
C PRO A 79 -8.79 16.29 19.20
N GLY A 80 -7.82 15.75 19.93
CA GLY A 80 -6.55 15.27 19.38
C GLY A 80 -6.60 13.87 18.77
N VAL A 81 -7.71 13.13 18.95
CA VAL A 81 -7.82 11.76 18.44
C VAL A 81 -8.15 11.78 16.95
N LEU A 82 -7.34 11.07 16.16
CA LEU A 82 -7.53 10.89 14.72
C LEU A 82 -8.16 9.53 14.41
N PHE A 83 -8.91 9.46 13.31
CA PHE A 83 -9.47 8.22 12.81
C PHE A 83 -8.77 7.77 11.54
N ILE A 84 -8.52 6.44 11.44
CA ILE A 84 -8.12 5.79 10.20
C ILE A 84 -9.33 5.00 9.68
N ALA A 85 -9.82 5.33 8.49
CA ALA A 85 -10.82 4.51 7.81
C ALA A 85 -10.17 3.29 7.15
N GLU A 86 -10.60 2.11 7.55
CA GLU A 86 -10.36 0.91 6.78
C GLU A 86 -11.59 0.64 5.90
N ALA A 87 -11.49 1.06 4.65
CA ALA A 87 -12.49 0.85 3.62
C ALA A 87 -11.79 0.46 2.33
N ILE A 88 -11.84 -0.83 1.98
CA ILE A 88 -11.27 -1.33 0.73
C ILE A 88 -12.36 -1.23 -0.35
N VAL A 89 -12.42 -0.07 -0.96
CA VAL A 89 -13.43 0.33 -1.94
C VAL A 89 -12.76 0.93 -3.17
N SER A 90 -13.54 1.29 -4.20
CA SER A 90 -12.98 1.94 -5.40
C SER A 90 -12.34 3.30 -5.06
N PRO A 91 -11.40 3.79 -5.89
CA PRO A 91 -10.72 5.06 -5.64
C PRO A 91 -11.67 6.25 -5.42
N GLY A 92 -12.76 6.33 -6.19
CA GLY A 92 -13.75 7.41 -6.04
C GLY A 92 -14.55 7.33 -4.73
N GLU A 93 -14.77 6.12 -4.21
CA GLU A 93 -15.55 5.92 -2.99
C GLU A 93 -14.70 6.16 -1.72
N ILE A 94 -13.40 5.85 -1.74
CA ILE A 94 -12.55 6.02 -0.56
C ILE A 94 -12.43 7.49 -0.14
N ALA A 95 -12.46 8.43 -1.08
CA ALA A 95 -12.38 9.86 -0.79
C ALA A 95 -13.54 10.34 0.10
N LYS A 96 -14.71 9.71 0.00
CA LYS A 96 -15.89 10.06 0.81
C LYS A 96 -15.65 9.85 2.31
N TYR A 97 -14.77 8.91 2.68
CA TYR A 97 -14.44 8.64 4.09
C TYR A 97 -13.56 9.71 4.74
N PHE A 98 -13.08 10.68 3.98
CA PHE A 98 -12.52 11.91 4.53
C PHE A 98 -13.60 12.95 4.89
N GLY A 99 -14.84 12.75 4.42
CA GLY A 99 -15.99 13.66 4.50
C GLY A 99 -16.27 14.31 3.15
N GLU A 100 -17.53 14.51 2.85
CA GLU A 100 -18.01 15.22 1.66
C GLU A 100 -18.50 16.63 2.04
N ASP A 101 -18.57 17.53 1.06
CA ASP A 101 -19.03 18.92 1.15
C ASP A 101 -18.14 19.85 2.00
N ALA A 102 -18.72 20.84 2.64
CA ALA A 102 -18.03 21.91 3.36
C ALA A 102 -17.31 21.45 4.65
N ILE A 103 -17.32 20.16 5.00
CA ILE A 103 -16.83 19.66 6.27
C ILE A 103 -15.67 18.70 6.03
N ASN A 104 -14.50 19.28 5.73
CA ASN A 104 -13.26 18.54 5.52
C ASN A 104 -12.82 17.75 6.76
N ALA A 105 -12.43 16.50 6.55
CA ALA A 105 -11.96 15.57 7.58
C ALA A 105 -12.95 15.39 8.76
N LYS A 106 -14.27 15.47 8.46
CA LYS A 106 -15.31 15.27 9.47
C LYS A 106 -15.56 13.79 9.78
N GLU A 107 -15.11 12.87 8.94
CA GLU A 107 -15.22 11.43 9.17
C GLU A 107 -13.90 10.88 9.66
N CYS A 108 -12.91 10.78 8.77
CA CYS A 108 -11.58 10.27 9.11
C CYS A 108 -10.50 11.17 8.53
N GLU A 109 -9.42 11.36 9.25
CA GLU A 109 -8.25 12.11 8.77
C GLU A 109 -7.34 11.26 7.91
N ILE A 110 -7.39 9.92 8.07
CA ILE A 110 -6.49 8.99 7.42
C ILE A 110 -7.32 7.87 6.78
N ALA A 111 -6.97 7.49 5.56
CA ALA A 111 -7.56 6.32 4.90
C ALA A 111 -6.48 5.44 4.26
N TYR A 112 -6.74 4.15 4.20
CA TYR A 112 -5.87 3.19 3.53
C TYR A 112 -5.80 3.47 2.03
N ASN A 113 -4.59 3.60 1.48
CA ASN A 113 -4.37 3.73 0.04
C ASN A 113 -4.31 2.34 -0.62
N ALA A 114 -5.45 1.65 -0.62
CA ALA A 114 -5.55 0.31 -1.19
C ALA A 114 -5.33 0.31 -2.70
N SER A 115 -5.68 1.41 -3.38
CA SER A 115 -5.45 1.56 -4.82
C SER A 115 -3.97 1.60 -5.16
N LEU A 116 -3.16 2.41 -4.44
CA LEU A 116 -1.71 2.42 -4.64
C LEU A 116 -1.11 1.05 -4.38
N MET A 117 -1.53 0.37 -3.31
CA MET A 117 -1.08 -0.97 -2.98
C MET A 117 -1.35 -1.94 -4.14
N ALA A 118 -2.59 -2.01 -4.65
CA ALA A 118 -2.95 -2.89 -5.75
C ALA A 118 -2.18 -2.58 -7.04
N LEU A 119 -1.98 -1.29 -7.36
CA LEU A 119 -1.23 -0.82 -8.53
C LEU A 119 0.27 -1.14 -8.43
N LEU A 120 0.86 -1.10 -7.25
CA LEU A 120 2.25 -1.53 -7.04
C LEU A 120 2.41 -3.03 -7.29
N TRP A 121 1.46 -3.85 -6.82
CA TRP A 121 1.46 -5.29 -7.10
C TRP A 121 1.22 -5.59 -8.57
N ASP A 122 0.35 -4.84 -9.26
CA ASP A 122 0.21 -4.91 -10.71
C ASP A 122 1.54 -4.67 -11.42
N ALA A 123 2.24 -3.60 -11.09
CA ALA A 123 3.53 -3.27 -11.72
C ALA A 123 4.60 -4.33 -11.47
N VAL A 124 4.59 -5.00 -10.31
CA VAL A 124 5.48 -6.13 -10.02
C VAL A 124 5.16 -7.35 -10.90
N ALA A 125 3.89 -7.70 -11.08
CA ALA A 125 3.49 -8.85 -11.88
C ALA A 125 3.72 -8.63 -13.38
N THR A 126 3.33 -7.47 -13.88
CA THR A 126 3.40 -7.12 -15.32
C THR A 126 4.78 -6.68 -15.78
N LYS A 127 5.68 -6.32 -14.83
CA LYS A 127 6.97 -5.66 -15.12
C LYS A 127 6.79 -4.34 -15.87
N ASN A 128 5.66 -3.68 -15.66
CA ASN A 128 5.21 -2.50 -16.38
C ASN A 128 4.45 -1.55 -15.43
N ALA A 129 4.73 -0.26 -15.49
CA ALA A 129 4.12 0.75 -14.63
C ALA A 129 2.99 1.54 -15.32
N ASN A 130 2.48 1.11 -16.49
CA ASN A 130 1.49 1.87 -17.24
C ASN A 130 0.17 2.04 -16.46
N LEU A 131 -0.38 0.94 -15.92
CA LEU A 131 -1.59 0.99 -15.08
C LEU A 131 -1.32 1.75 -13.77
N LEU A 132 -0.15 1.57 -13.17
CA LEU A 132 0.28 2.30 -11.98
C LEU A 132 0.32 3.82 -12.25
N ASN A 133 0.97 4.27 -13.32
CA ASN A 133 1.03 5.69 -13.70
C ASN A 133 -0.36 6.28 -13.91
N ARG A 134 -1.25 5.56 -14.59
CA ARG A 134 -2.61 5.99 -14.85
C ARG A 134 -3.43 6.07 -13.56
N GLY A 135 -3.43 5.02 -12.77
CA GLY A 135 -4.20 4.98 -11.53
C GLY A 135 -3.70 5.98 -10.49
N VAL A 136 -2.38 6.24 -10.42
CA VAL A 136 -1.83 7.28 -9.54
C VAL A 136 -2.24 8.69 -9.99
N LYS A 137 -2.31 8.92 -11.31
CA LYS A 137 -2.80 10.21 -11.86
C LYS A 137 -4.27 10.44 -11.55
N ASN A 138 -5.06 9.38 -11.50
CA ASN A 138 -6.50 9.42 -11.29
C ASN A 138 -6.90 9.15 -9.82
N LEU A 139 -5.93 9.06 -8.90
CA LEU A 139 -6.27 9.05 -7.47
C LEU A 139 -7.06 10.32 -7.14
N PRO A 140 -8.17 10.21 -6.38
CA PRO A 140 -8.96 11.37 -6.03
C PRO A 140 -8.13 12.37 -5.23
N ASP A 141 -8.41 13.64 -5.44
CA ASP A 141 -7.88 14.70 -4.60
C ASP A 141 -8.34 14.45 -3.16
N LYS A 142 -7.43 14.57 -2.24
CA LYS A 142 -7.74 14.46 -0.83
C LYS A 142 -7.98 15.84 -0.24
N LEU A 143 -8.74 15.88 0.84
CA LEU A 143 -9.00 17.10 1.58
C LEU A 143 -7.72 17.61 2.26
N GLU A 144 -7.60 18.92 2.44
CA GLU A 144 -6.39 19.59 2.97
C GLU A 144 -5.88 18.99 4.30
N ARG A 145 -6.78 18.59 5.19
CA ARG A 145 -6.44 18.00 6.50
C ARG A 145 -6.47 16.49 6.55
N ALA A 146 -6.62 15.84 5.39
CA ALA A 146 -6.64 14.39 5.27
C ALA A 146 -5.34 13.86 4.68
N THR A 147 -5.04 12.59 4.92
CA THR A 147 -3.87 11.95 4.33
C THR A 147 -4.07 10.46 4.08
N TRP A 148 -3.23 9.91 3.23
CA TRP A 148 -3.20 8.50 2.89
C TRP A 148 -2.29 7.70 3.83
N LEU A 149 -2.73 6.51 4.23
CA LEU A 149 -1.88 5.47 4.79
C LEU A 149 -1.38 4.60 3.64
N ASN A 150 -0.14 4.80 3.22
CA ASN A 150 0.47 4.06 2.12
C ASN A 150 1.13 2.78 2.63
N TYR A 151 0.88 1.67 1.96
CA TYR A 151 1.42 0.37 2.38
C TYR A 151 1.63 -0.55 1.18
N VAL A 152 2.54 -1.49 1.33
CA VAL A 152 2.75 -2.57 0.36
C VAL A 152 1.80 -3.71 0.66
N ARG A 153 1.66 -4.05 1.93
CA ARG A 153 0.72 -5.01 2.48
C ARG A 153 0.52 -4.77 3.98
N CYS A 154 -0.51 -5.41 4.54
CA CYS A 154 -0.80 -5.39 5.97
C CYS A 154 -1.16 -6.81 6.47
N HIS A 155 -1.85 -6.93 7.59
CA HIS A 155 -2.33 -8.20 8.12
C HIS A 155 -3.46 -8.86 7.31
N ASP A 156 -4.09 -8.11 6.42
CA ASP A 156 -5.17 -8.59 5.56
C ASP A 156 -4.67 -9.04 4.19
N ASP A 157 -5.59 -9.57 3.40
CA ASP A 157 -5.39 -9.96 2.02
C ASP A 157 -5.16 -8.76 1.11
N ILE A 158 -4.59 -9.01 -0.05
CA ILE A 158 -4.40 -8.02 -1.11
C ILE A 158 -5.63 -8.05 -2.01
N GLY A 159 -6.45 -7.00 -1.91
CA GLY A 159 -7.55 -6.75 -2.84
C GLY A 159 -7.07 -6.00 -4.08
N LEU A 160 -7.61 -6.35 -5.25
CA LEU A 160 -7.21 -5.75 -6.53
C LEU A 160 -8.14 -4.57 -6.89
N GLY A 161 -8.19 -3.57 -6.00
CA GLY A 161 -9.09 -2.41 -6.04
C GLY A 161 -8.63 -1.25 -6.94
N PHE A 162 -8.09 -1.50 -8.13
CA PHE A 162 -7.83 -0.49 -9.13
C PHE A 162 -9.07 -0.24 -10.01
N ASP A 163 -9.11 0.93 -10.65
CA ASP A 163 -10.23 1.35 -11.49
C ASP A 163 -10.29 0.56 -12.80
N ASP A 164 -11.50 0.16 -13.19
CA ASP A 164 -11.74 -0.64 -14.40
C ASP A 164 -11.47 0.14 -15.69
N ASN A 165 -11.76 1.44 -15.70
CA ASN A 165 -11.51 2.28 -16.85
C ASN A 165 -10.01 2.50 -17.06
N ASP A 166 -9.26 2.68 -15.95
CA ASP A 166 -7.80 2.77 -16.01
C ASP A 166 -7.17 1.49 -16.55
N ALA A 167 -7.70 0.32 -16.16
CA ALA A 167 -7.26 -0.96 -16.69
C ALA A 167 -7.52 -1.05 -18.21
N ARG A 168 -8.74 -0.71 -18.68
CA ARG A 168 -9.08 -0.71 -20.11
C ARG A 168 -8.19 0.24 -20.92
N LEU A 169 -7.99 1.45 -20.42
CA LEU A 169 -7.14 2.46 -21.07
C LEU A 169 -5.64 2.09 -21.01
N SER A 170 -5.26 1.15 -20.17
CA SER A 170 -3.93 0.54 -20.13
C SER A 170 -3.80 -0.70 -21.02
N GLY A 171 -4.87 -1.06 -21.75
CA GLY A 171 -4.87 -2.17 -22.69
C GLY A 171 -5.32 -3.51 -22.09
N TYR A 172 -5.90 -3.52 -20.88
CA TYR A 172 -6.33 -4.74 -20.20
C TYR A 172 -7.85 -4.88 -20.17
N ASP A 173 -8.35 -6.10 -20.29
CA ASP A 173 -9.68 -6.43 -19.80
C ASP A 173 -9.64 -6.53 -18.27
N PRO A 174 -10.44 -5.75 -17.53
CA PRO A 174 -10.31 -5.67 -16.08
C PRO A 174 -10.51 -7.01 -15.35
N ALA A 175 -11.44 -7.84 -15.81
CA ALA A 175 -11.73 -9.12 -15.15
C ALA A 175 -10.62 -10.15 -15.44
N GLN A 176 -10.18 -10.25 -16.70
CA GLN A 176 -9.09 -11.14 -17.08
C GLN A 176 -7.77 -10.71 -16.43
N HIS A 177 -7.54 -9.39 -16.31
CA HIS A 177 -6.33 -8.86 -15.69
C HIS A 177 -6.27 -9.17 -14.19
N ARG A 178 -7.37 -9.00 -13.44
CA ARG A 178 -7.43 -9.43 -12.03
C ARG A 178 -7.18 -10.92 -11.88
N ARG A 179 -7.75 -11.74 -12.77
CA ARG A 179 -7.50 -13.19 -12.77
C ARG A 179 -6.02 -13.51 -13.02
N PHE A 180 -5.40 -12.84 -14.01
CA PHE A 180 -3.96 -12.96 -14.25
C PHE A 180 -3.15 -12.63 -12.99
N LEU A 181 -3.46 -11.54 -12.27
CA LEU A 181 -2.75 -11.15 -11.06
C LEU A 181 -2.91 -12.20 -9.94
N VAL A 182 -4.12 -12.74 -9.76
CA VAL A 182 -4.35 -13.83 -8.81
C VAL A 182 -3.53 -15.06 -9.19
N ASP A 183 -3.57 -15.48 -10.45
CA ASP A 183 -2.81 -16.65 -10.93
C ASP A 183 -1.30 -16.43 -10.81
N TYR A 184 -0.83 -15.20 -11.09
CA TYR A 184 0.58 -14.85 -10.92
C TYR A 184 1.00 -14.96 -9.46
N PHE A 185 0.32 -14.28 -8.54
CA PHE A 185 0.73 -14.25 -7.14
C PHE A 185 0.45 -15.55 -6.38
N THR A 186 -0.42 -16.41 -6.88
CA THR A 186 -0.63 -17.77 -6.32
C THR A 186 0.26 -18.84 -6.97
N GLY A 187 1.18 -18.46 -7.86
CA GLY A 187 2.10 -19.38 -8.52
C GLY A 187 1.46 -20.27 -9.60
N LYS A 188 0.21 -20.02 -9.97
CA LYS A 188 -0.49 -20.76 -11.03
C LYS A 188 -0.10 -20.30 -12.43
N PHE A 189 0.31 -19.04 -12.58
CA PHE A 189 0.77 -18.51 -13.86
C PHE A 189 2.15 -19.08 -14.19
N PRO A 190 2.36 -19.66 -15.39
CA PRO A 190 3.63 -20.25 -15.79
C PRO A 190 4.78 -19.25 -15.67
N GLY A 191 5.85 -19.65 -14.96
CA GLY A 191 7.03 -18.80 -14.74
C GLY A 191 6.92 -17.81 -13.59
N SER A 192 5.79 -17.75 -12.88
CA SER A 192 5.69 -16.93 -11.67
C SER A 192 6.51 -17.52 -10.52
N PRO A 193 7.36 -16.71 -9.86
CA PRO A 193 8.09 -17.15 -8.66
C PRO A 193 7.28 -17.03 -7.37
N ALA A 194 6.09 -16.45 -7.43
CA ALA A 194 5.28 -16.15 -6.25
C ALA A 194 4.70 -17.41 -5.58
N ARG A 195 4.50 -17.34 -4.26
CA ARG A 195 4.01 -18.43 -3.40
C ARG A 195 2.81 -17.99 -2.55
N GLY A 196 1.93 -17.15 -3.10
CA GLY A 196 0.70 -16.74 -2.40
C GLY A 196 -0.40 -17.80 -2.42
N LEU A 197 -1.46 -17.52 -1.69
CA LEU A 197 -2.68 -18.32 -1.63
C LEU A 197 -3.89 -17.47 -2.03
N PRO A 198 -4.90 -18.05 -2.72
CA PRO A 198 -6.15 -17.36 -3.00
C PRO A 198 -6.93 -17.16 -1.68
N PHE A 199 -7.68 -16.05 -1.60
CA PHE A 199 -8.54 -15.76 -0.47
C PHE A 199 -9.88 -15.17 -0.92
N GLY A 200 -10.98 -15.62 -0.31
CA GLY A 200 -12.30 -15.07 -0.55
C GLY A 200 -12.81 -15.28 -1.97
N ASP A 201 -12.51 -16.44 -2.57
CA ASP A 201 -12.98 -16.78 -3.90
C ASP A 201 -14.51 -16.70 -3.98
N ASN A 202 -15.01 -15.81 -4.84
CA ASN A 202 -16.43 -15.64 -5.07
C ASN A 202 -16.81 -16.20 -6.44
N PRO A 203 -17.39 -17.40 -6.52
CA PRO A 203 -17.70 -18.04 -7.79
C PRO A 203 -18.76 -17.29 -8.62
N LYS A 204 -19.52 -16.37 -8.01
CA LYS A 204 -20.54 -15.57 -8.71
C LYS A 204 -19.94 -14.36 -9.43
N THR A 205 -18.96 -13.71 -8.83
CA THR A 205 -18.32 -12.51 -9.40
C THR A 205 -16.97 -12.82 -10.03
N GLY A 206 -16.35 -13.96 -9.70
CA GLY A 206 -14.98 -14.29 -10.06
C GLY A 206 -13.94 -13.47 -9.30
N ASP A 207 -14.36 -12.73 -8.26
CA ASP A 207 -13.47 -11.93 -7.43
C ASP A 207 -12.72 -12.85 -6.45
N THR A 208 -11.41 -12.71 -6.46
CA THR A 208 -10.48 -13.44 -5.60
C THR A 208 -9.37 -12.52 -5.17
N ARG A 209 -9.00 -12.60 -3.91
CA ARG A 209 -7.92 -11.81 -3.30
C ARG A 209 -6.70 -12.69 -3.06
N ILE A 210 -5.59 -12.08 -2.67
CA ILE A 210 -4.30 -12.75 -2.54
C ILE A 210 -3.83 -12.67 -1.08
N SER A 211 -3.47 -13.80 -0.50
CA SER A 211 -2.78 -13.90 0.79
C SER A 211 -1.36 -14.39 0.61
N GLY A 212 -0.43 -13.82 1.37
CA GLY A 212 0.97 -14.20 1.34
C GLY A 212 1.86 -13.19 2.05
N SER A 213 3.02 -13.57 2.51
CA SER A 213 4.03 -12.61 2.99
C SER A 213 4.63 -11.84 1.81
N LEU A 214 5.11 -10.62 2.04
CA LEU A 214 5.76 -9.83 1.00
C LEU A 214 6.88 -10.63 0.32
N ALA A 215 7.73 -11.27 1.11
CA ALA A 215 8.87 -12.03 0.61
C ALA A 215 8.45 -13.20 -0.30
N SER A 216 7.42 -13.94 0.09
CA SER A 216 6.91 -15.06 -0.71
C SER A 216 6.21 -14.60 -2.00
N LEU A 217 5.52 -13.47 -1.94
CA LEU A 217 4.83 -12.90 -3.11
C LEU A 217 5.79 -12.33 -4.16
N VAL A 218 6.94 -11.77 -3.75
CA VAL A 218 7.96 -11.29 -4.71
C VAL A 218 8.92 -12.39 -5.18
N GLY A 219 8.73 -13.63 -4.73
CA GLY A 219 9.51 -14.79 -5.17
C GLY A 219 10.74 -15.11 -4.34
N LEU A 220 10.98 -14.45 -3.19
CA LEU A 220 12.14 -14.75 -2.33
C LEU A 220 12.11 -16.18 -1.80
N GLU A 221 10.93 -16.70 -1.46
CA GLU A 221 10.77 -18.08 -0.98
C GLU A 221 11.24 -19.09 -2.03
N ALA A 222 10.75 -18.98 -3.26
CA ALA A 222 11.16 -19.85 -4.36
C ALA A 222 12.65 -19.71 -4.72
N ALA A 223 13.20 -18.48 -4.62
CA ALA A 223 14.60 -18.21 -4.88
C ALA A 223 15.51 -18.86 -3.83
N LEU A 224 15.11 -18.83 -2.56
CA LEU A 224 15.83 -19.49 -1.47
C LEU A 224 15.78 -21.02 -1.59
N GLU A 225 14.61 -21.58 -1.93
CA GLU A 225 14.45 -23.03 -2.18
C GLU A 225 15.34 -23.52 -3.32
N SER A 226 15.44 -22.75 -4.40
CA SER A 226 16.29 -23.09 -5.55
C SER A 226 17.75 -22.68 -5.42
N GLN A 227 18.12 -21.99 -4.34
CA GLN A 227 19.46 -21.44 -4.10
C GLN A 227 19.96 -20.57 -5.27
N ASN A 228 19.06 -19.83 -5.91
CA ASN A 228 19.36 -18.97 -7.05
C ASN A 228 19.68 -17.56 -6.57
N GLU A 229 20.95 -17.19 -6.53
CA GLU A 229 21.42 -15.89 -6.02
C GLU A 229 20.90 -14.71 -6.84
N ASP A 230 20.78 -14.83 -8.16
CA ASP A 230 20.22 -13.76 -9.00
C ASP A 230 18.74 -13.52 -8.69
N ALA A 231 17.98 -14.60 -8.46
CA ALA A 231 16.57 -14.51 -8.07
C ALA A 231 16.41 -13.95 -6.64
N ILE A 232 17.29 -14.32 -5.70
CA ILE A 232 17.34 -13.74 -4.36
C ILE A 232 17.60 -12.25 -4.43
N GLU A 233 18.59 -11.83 -5.23
CA GLU A 233 18.90 -10.42 -5.45
C GLU A 233 17.70 -9.65 -6.04
N ALA A 234 17.05 -10.21 -7.07
CA ALA A 234 15.88 -9.61 -7.70
C ALA A 234 14.70 -9.45 -6.72
N ALA A 235 14.47 -10.46 -5.87
CA ALA A 235 13.43 -10.40 -4.84
C ALA A 235 13.74 -9.32 -3.78
N ILE A 236 14.98 -9.23 -3.30
CA ILE A 236 15.40 -8.19 -2.34
C ILE A 236 15.24 -6.79 -2.96
N ARG A 237 15.68 -6.59 -4.21
CA ARG A 237 15.49 -5.32 -4.93
C ARG A 237 14.01 -4.95 -5.04
N THR A 238 13.14 -5.90 -5.36
CA THR A 238 11.70 -5.68 -5.45
C THR A 238 11.11 -5.26 -4.09
N ILE A 239 11.50 -5.90 -2.99
CA ILE A 239 11.09 -5.50 -1.63
C ILE A 239 11.50 -4.05 -1.35
N VAL A 240 12.74 -3.69 -1.65
CA VAL A 240 13.27 -2.35 -1.40
C VAL A 240 12.63 -1.31 -2.31
N LEU A 241 12.42 -1.62 -3.60
CA LEU A 241 11.70 -0.77 -4.55
C LEU A 241 10.28 -0.46 -4.07
N LEU A 242 9.50 -1.47 -3.69
CA LEU A 242 8.13 -1.28 -3.21
C LEU A 242 8.08 -0.37 -1.97
N HIS A 243 8.98 -0.58 -1.01
CA HIS A 243 9.07 0.27 0.17
C HIS A 243 9.55 1.68 -0.16
N SER A 244 10.48 1.84 -1.11
CA SER A 244 10.93 3.16 -1.54
C SER A 244 9.77 3.98 -2.11
N MET A 245 8.86 3.33 -2.83
CA MET A 245 7.66 4.00 -3.36
C MET A 245 6.74 4.48 -2.23
N ILE A 246 6.32 3.62 -1.31
CA ILE A 246 5.42 4.04 -0.24
C ILE A 246 6.06 5.06 0.71
N LEU A 247 7.38 5.01 0.90
CA LEU A 247 8.12 5.95 1.74
C LEU A 247 8.28 7.34 1.10
N SER A 248 8.26 7.44 -0.22
CA SER A 248 8.43 8.71 -0.94
C SER A 248 7.14 9.29 -1.52
N PHE A 249 6.06 8.52 -1.59
CA PHE A 249 4.83 8.88 -2.31
C PHE A 249 4.07 10.08 -1.72
N GLY A 250 4.20 10.36 -0.44
CA GLY A 250 3.37 11.30 0.32
C GLY A 250 2.30 10.57 1.12
N GLY A 251 1.97 11.10 2.29
CA GLY A 251 1.16 10.42 3.28
C GLY A 251 1.99 9.66 4.32
N ILE A 252 1.35 8.81 5.10
CA ILE A 252 1.96 8.06 6.20
C ILE A 252 2.31 6.65 5.69
N PRO A 253 3.58 6.23 5.67
CA PRO A 253 3.95 4.88 5.30
C PRO A 253 3.69 3.90 6.44
N LEU A 254 3.08 2.75 6.11
CA LEU A 254 2.89 1.62 7.01
C LEU A 254 3.78 0.47 6.57
N LEU A 255 4.57 -0.06 7.50
CA LEU A 255 5.37 -1.27 7.30
C LEU A 255 4.74 -2.39 8.12
N TYR A 256 4.47 -3.52 7.47
CA TYR A 256 3.93 -4.67 8.16
C TYR A 256 5.07 -5.45 8.86
N TYR A 257 4.76 -6.01 10.06
CA TYR A 257 5.77 -6.75 10.81
C TYR A 257 6.28 -7.96 10.01
N GLY A 258 7.59 -8.22 10.12
CA GLY A 258 8.26 -9.29 9.40
C GLY A 258 8.72 -8.95 7.99
N ASP A 259 8.14 -7.95 7.31
CA ASP A 259 8.57 -7.55 5.96
C ASP A 259 10.03 -7.07 5.96
N ALA A 260 10.45 -6.34 7.00
CA ALA A 260 11.83 -5.88 7.15
C ALA A 260 12.87 -7.01 7.37
N LEU A 261 12.41 -8.23 7.62
CA LEU A 261 13.25 -9.41 7.78
C LEU A 261 13.09 -10.43 6.65
N GLY A 262 12.27 -10.11 5.64
CA GLY A 262 11.91 -11.04 4.60
C GLY A 262 11.28 -12.32 5.16
N MET A 263 10.37 -12.22 6.13
CA MET A 263 9.63 -13.36 6.66
C MET A 263 8.81 -14.01 5.55
N LEU A 264 8.94 -15.34 5.45
CA LEU A 264 8.23 -16.14 4.45
C LEU A 264 6.84 -16.55 4.93
N ASN A 265 6.09 -17.18 4.06
CA ASN A 265 4.83 -17.83 4.39
C ASN A 265 5.04 -18.91 5.48
N SER A 266 4.02 -19.08 6.34
CA SER A 266 3.97 -20.19 7.29
C SER A 266 2.69 -20.98 7.07
N LEU A 267 2.82 -22.30 6.95
CA LEU A 267 1.69 -23.22 6.83
C LEU A 267 1.28 -23.84 8.18
N GLU A 268 1.88 -23.41 9.28
CA GLU A 268 1.58 -23.92 10.63
C GLU A 268 0.10 -23.72 11.01
N TYR A 269 -0.53 -22.68 10.49
CA TYR A 269 -1.95 -22.39 10.75
C TYR A 269 -2.88 -23.51 10.29
N LEU A 270 -2.49 -24.35 9.33
CA LEU A 270 -3.29 -25.47 8.83
C LEU A 270 -3.53 -26.55 9.90
N ALA A 271 -2.65 -26.64 10.89
CA ALA A 271 -2.82 -27.54 12.03
C ALA A 271 -3.79 -27.02 13.08
N ASP A 272 -4.14 -25.72 13.05
CA ASP A 272 -5.08 -25.09 13.98
C ASP A 272 -6.51 -25.15 13.42
N PRO A 273 -7.44 -25.86 14.07
CA PRO A 273 -8.83 -25.96 13.61
C PRO A 273 -9.56 -24.62 13.46
N PHE A 274 -9.16 -23.59 14.20
CA PHE A 274 -9.76 -22.26 14.16
C PHE A 274 -9.19 -21.36 13.09
N LYS A 275 -8.00 -21.66 12.58
CA LYS A 275 -7.29 -20.84 11.59
C LYS A 275 -7.25 -21.44 10.19
N ARG A 276 -7.26 -22.77 10.08
CA ARG A 276 -7.04 -23.52 8.81
C ARG A 276 -7.96 -23.14 7.65
N HIS A 277 -9.08 -22.50 7.91
CA HIS A 277 -10.07 -22.08 6.91
C HIS A 277 -9.88 -20.62 6.46
N ASP A 278 -8.90 -19.90 6.99
CA ASP A 278 -8.59 -18.51 6.65
C ASP A 278 -7.14 -18.39 6.18
N ASN A 279 -6.94 -18.34 4.87
CA ASN A 279 -5.63 -18.30 4.24
C ASN A 279 -4.80 -17.05 4.58
N ARG A 280 -5.37 -16.03 5.24
CA ARG A 280 -4.60 -14.87 5.72
C ARG A 280 -3.61 -15.26 6.81
N TRP A 281 -3.85 -16.36 7.52
CA TRP A 281 -2.90 -16.86 8.51
C TRP A 281 -1.55 -17.30 7.93
N VAL A 282 -1.46 -17.51 6.62
CA VAL A 282 -0.20 -17.81 5.93
C VAL A 282 0.86 -16.72 6.18
N HIS A 283 0.45 -15.47 6.36
CA HIS A 283 1.33 -14.33 6.62
C HIS A 283 1.12 -13.68 8.01
N ARG A 284 0.34 -14.32 8.87
CA ARG A 284 0.11 -13.91 10.27
C ARG A 284 0.80 -14.86 11.25
N SER A 285 1.97 -15.36 10.86
CA SER A 285 2.79 -16.23 11.71
C SER A 285 3.32 -15.49 12.93
N HIS A 286 3.70 -16.20 13.96
CA HIS A 286 4.44 -15.62 15.06
C HIS A 286 5.75 -14.99 14.56
N PHE A 287 6.15 -13.88 15.19
CA PHE A 287 7.39 -13.22 14.83
C PHE A 287 8.59 -14.09 15.22
N ASP A 288 9.45 -14.39 14.24
CA ASP A 288 10.64 -15.20 14.45
C ASP A 288 11.80 -14.34 14.96
N TRP A 289 12.01 -14.37 16.28
CA TRP A 289 13.07 -13.63 16.94
C TRP A 289 14.47 -14.16 16.60
N ASN A 290 14.63 -15.46 16.30
CA ASN A 290 15.89 -16.03 15.85
C ASN A 290 16.26 -15.52 14.46
N LYS A 291 15.28 -15.47 13.56
CA LYS A 291 15.45 -14.85 12.25
C LYS A 291 15.78 -13.36 12.39
N ALA A 292 15.16 -12.68 13.34
CA ALA A 292 15.41 -11.26 13.61
C ALA A 292 16.88 -11.01 14.00
N GLU A 293 17.54 -11.91 14.73
CA GLU A 293 18.95 -11.75 15.07
C GLU A 293 19.89 -11.85 13.86
N LYS A 294 19.50 -12.53 12.79
CA LYS A 294 20.29 -12.61 11.54
C LYS A 294 20.45 -11.23 10.86
N ARG A 295 19.59 -10.23 11.16
CA ARG A 295 19.77 -8.86 10.67
C ARG A 295 21.10 -8.21 11.07
N ARG A 296 21.80 -8.79 12.05
CA ARG A 296 23.12 -8.33 12.53
C ARG A 296 24.28 -9.06 11.85
N GLN A 297 24.00 -10.11 11.07
CA GLN A 297 25.01 -10.93 10.40
C GLN A 297 25.16 -10.45 8.96
N SER A 298 26.35 -9.97 8.60
CA SER A 298 26.65 -9.47 7.27
C SER A 298 26.39 -10.51 6.19
N GLY A 299 25.75 -10.10 5.09
CA GLY A 299 25.48 -10.91 3.91
C GLY A 299 24.21 -11.78 4.00
N THR A 300 23.55 -11.85 5.15
CA THR A 300 22.26 -12.56 5.24
C THR A 300 21.15 -11.77 4.55
N VAL A 301 20.13 -12.45 4.07
CA VAL A 301 18.95 -11.84 3.45
C VAL A 301 18.28 -10.86 4.43
N GLU A 302 18.14 -11.26 5.69
CA GLU A 302 17.56 -10.43 6.76
C GLU A 302 18.36 -9.14 6.99
N GLN A 303 19.69 -9.22 6.99
CA GLN A 303 20.55 -8.04 7.15
C GLN A 303 20.42 -7.11 5.96
N ARG A 304 20.40 -7.63 4.75
CA ARG A 304 20.34 -6.87 3.51
C ARG A 304 19.01 -6.09 3.42
N ILE A 305 17.88 -6.75 3.65
CA ILE A 305 16.55 -6.13 3.64
C ILE A 305 16.44 -5.10 4.78
N PHE A 306 16.76 -5.51 6.01
CA PHE A 306 16.65 -4.66 7.19
C PHE A 306 17.48 -3.38 7.06
N SER A 307 18.73 -3.51 6.63
CA SER A 307 19.63 -2.36 6.49
C SER A 307 19.16 -1.40 5.40
N ALA A 308 18.66 -1.92 4.28
CA ALA A 308 18.11 -1.10 3.20
C ALA A 308 16.89 -0.32 3.68
N LEU A 309 15.90 -0.98 4.31
CA LEU A 309 14.70 -0.30 4.80
C LEU A 309 15.00 0.69 5.92
N LYS A 310 15.89 0.34 6.86
CA LYS A 310 16.36 1.28 7.90
C LYS A 310 16.97 2.53 7.29
N LYS A 311 17.79 2.38 6.25
CA LYS A 311 18.39 3.51 5.52
C LYS A 311 17.33 4.38 4.86
N LEU A 312 16.35 3.79 4.17
CA LEU A 312 15.24 4.53 3.54
C LEU A 312 14.43 5.32 4.57
N ILE A 313 14.12 4.72 5.71
CA ILE A 313 13.38 5.39 6.79
C ILE A 313 14.19 6.58 7.34
N ALA A 314 15.51 6.42 7.55
CA ALA A 314 16.38 7.50 8.01
C ALA A 314 16.41 8.65 6.99
N LEU A 315 16.66 8.34 5.72
CA LEU A 315 16.67 9.33 4.64
C LEU A 315 15.33 10.05 4.52
N ARG A 316 14.19 9.32 4.60
CA ARG A 316 12.87 9.96 4.59
C ARG A 316 12.72 10.98 5.74
N LYS A 317 13.19 10.66 6.94
CA LYS A 317 13.10 11.57 8.10
C LYS A 317 13.98 12.81 7.96
N GLU A 318 15.12 12.69 7.29
CA GLU A 318 16.09 13.77 7.09
C GLU A 318 15.78 14.63 5.85
N THR A 319 14.97 14.13 4.91
CA THR A 319 14.67 14.79 3.64
C THR A 319 13.38 15.59 3.75
N THR A 320 13.48 16.90 3.91
CA THR A 320 12.33 17.79 4.18
C THR A 320 11.22 17.71 3.12
N PRO A 321 11.47 17.57 1.80
CA PRO A 321 10.41 17.32 0.83
C PRO A 321 9.52 16.11 1.13
N PHE A 322 10.02 15.12 1.85
CA PHE A 322 9.23 13.94 2.24
C PHE A 322 8.40 14.15 3.52
N ALA A 323 8.65 15.22 4.27
CA ALA A 323 7.88 15.55 5.47
C ALA A 323 6.45 16.03 5.13
N ASP A 324 6.29 16.72 4.00
CA ASP A 324 4.99 17.12 3.51
C ASP A 324 4.19 15.89 3.05
N LEU A 325 2.89 15.89 3.30
CA LEU A 325 2.02 14.76 2.99
C LEU A 325 1.41 14.85 1.58
N ASP A 326 1.52 16.00 0.90
CA ASP A 326 0.75 16.30 -0.32
C ASP A 326 1.49 17.04 -1.45
N ASN A 327 2.78 17.21 -1.33
CA ASN A 327 3.59 17.97 -2.30
C ASN A 327 4.08 17.13 -3.50
N ARG A 328 3.41 16.02 -3.82
CA ARG A 328 3.78 15.15 -4.95
C ARG A 328 3.28 15.71 -6.27
N GLN A 329 4.14 15.70 -7.28
CA GLN A 329 3.78 15.97 -8.67
C GLN A 329 4.23 14.80 -9.55
N LEU A 330 3.30 14.12 -10.21
CA LEU A 330 3.59 13.07 -11.17
C LEU A 330 4.21 13.67 -12.43
N LEU A 331 5.33 13.11 -12.89
CA LEU A 331 6.01 13.54 -14.10
C LEU A 331 5.75 12.51 -15.21
N ALA A 332 5.29 12.98 -16.36
CA ALA A 332 5.06 12.11 -17.50
C ALA A 332 6.39 11.53 -18.02
N THR A 333 6.39 10.24 -18.31
CA THR A 333 7.49 9.54 -18.96
C THR A 333 6.96 8.74 -20.15
N GLU A 334 7.73 8.67 -21.23
CA GLU A 334 7.44 7.84 -22.39
C GLU A 334 7.74 6.36 -22.13
N ASN A 335 8.51 6.06 -21.08
CA ASN A 335 8.85 4.69 -20.71
C ASN A 335 7.78 4.09 -19.78
N PRO A 336 6.99 3.11 -20.27
CA PRO A 336 5.90 2.52 -19.49
C PRO A 336 6.36 1.66 -18.30
N ASN A 337 7.65 1.39 -18.17
CA ASN A 337 8.21 0.60 -17.06
C ASN A 337 8.60 1.44 -15.86
N LEU A 338 8.53 2.79 -16.00
CA LEU A 338 8.95 3.73 -14.97
C LEU A 338 7.77 4.42 -14.31
N LEU A 339 7.84 4.59 -13.01
CA LEU A 339 7.05 5.58 -12.26
C LEU A 339 7.97 6.74 -11.88
N VAL A 340 7.61 7.97 -12.28
CA VAL A 340 8.43 9.16 -12.01
C VAL A 340 7.55 10.25 -11.38
N PHE A 341 8.00 10.81 -10.28
CA PHE A 341 7.35 11.96 -9.64
C PHE A 341 8.35 12.82 -8.86
N SER A 342 7.99 14.05 -8.65
CA SER A 342 8.75 14.96 -7.80
C SER A 342 8.07 15.18 -6.44
N ARG A 343 8.88 15.53 -5.46
CA ARG A 343 8.48 16.03 -4.15
C ARG A 343 9.23 17.34 -3.93
N THR A 344 8.50 18.39 -3.65
CA THR A 344 9.07 19.74 -3.46
C THR A 344 8.70 20.26 -2.07
N ASP A 345 9.68 20.75 -1.34
CA ASP A 345 9.47 21.37 -0.05
C ASP A 345 8.60 22.64 -0.21
N THR A 346 7.49 22.72 0.52
CA THR A 346 6.55 23.84 0.45
C THR A 346 7.12 25.13 1.03
N GLN A 347 8.11 25.04 1.91
CA GLN A 347 8.79 26.19 2.52
C GLN A 347 10.00 26.65 1.68
N ASN A 348 10.60 25.75 0.90
CA ASN A 348 11.75 26.04 0.09
C ASN A 348 11.73 25.25 -1.24
N SER A 349 11.24 25.87 -2.29
CA SER A 349 11.08 25.24 -3.60
C SER A 349 12.39 24.78 -4.27
N ARG A 350 13.55 25.21 -3.76
CA ARG A 350 14.85 24.70 -4.21
C ARG A 350 15.14 23.31 -3.62
N ASN A 351 14.54 23.01 -2.48
CA ASN A 351 14.68 21.71 -1.84
C ASN A 351 13.65 20.74 -2.43
N ARG A 352 14.10 19.86 -3.31
CA ARG A 352 13.23 18.95 -4.06
C ARG A 352 13.92 17.63 -4.32
N VAL A 353 13.12 16.60 -4.48
CA VAL A 353 13.55 15.24 -4.80
C VAL A 353 12.81 14.73 -6.02
N LEU A 354 13.53 14.22 -7.00
CA LEU A 354 12.99 13.43 -8.10
C LEU A 354 13.02 11.95 -7.69
N VAL A 355 11.88 11.32 -7.69
CA VAL A 355 11.74 9.88 -7.45
C VAL A 355 11.50 9.19 -8.78
N ALA A 356 12.30 8.18 -9.10
CA ALA A 356 12.15 7.39 -10.32
C ALA A 356 12.31 5.90 -9.99
N GLY A 357 11.26 5.10 -10.21
CA GLY A 357 11.25 3.67 -9.95
C GLY A 357 11.14 2.86 -11.24
N ASN A 358 12.00 1.84 -11.38
CA ASN A 358 11.99 0.88 -12.48
C ASN A 358 11.42 -0.47 -12.01
N PHE A 359 10.24 -0.84 -12.53
CA PHE A 359 9.57 -2.10 -12.20
C PHE A 359 9.96 -3.26 -13.14
N ASN A 360 10.77 -2.99 -14.17
CA ASN A 360 11.20 -4.00 -15.13
C ASN A 360 12.46 -4.74 -14.66
N VAL A 361 12.62 -5.98 -15.10
CA VAL A 361 13.80 -6.84 -14.85
C VAL A 361 15.02 -6.46 -15.71
N ALA A 362 14.86 -5.54 -16.64
CA ALA A 362 15.93 -4.93 -17.42
C ALA A 362 16.16 -3.47 -17.00
N ALA A 363 17.37 -2.96 -17.23
CA ALA A 363 17.65 -1.54 -17.06
C ALA A 363 16.76 -0.72 -18.00
N GLN A 364 16.29 0.44 -17.51
CA GLN A 364 15.36 1.29 -18.24
C GLN A 364 15.94 2.71 -18.38
N THR A 365 15.68 3.30 -19.53
CA THR A 365 16.10 4.67 -19.83
C THR A 365 15.02 5.66 -19.41
N LEU A 366 15.38 6.63 -18.59
CA LEU A 366 14.59 7.82 -18.28
C LEU A 366 15.10 8.98 -19.14
N ASN A 367 14.28 9.47 -20.08
CA ASN A 367 14.52 10.73 -20.74
C ASN A 367 14.34 11.88 -19.73
N ILE A 368 15.34 12.75 -19.60
CA ILE A 368 15.32 13.82 -18.59
C ILE A 368 14.65 15.12 -19.09
N GLY A 369 14.12 15.18 -20.30
CA GLY A 369 13.45 16.37 -20.84
C GLY A 369 12.33 16.87 -19.93
N THR A 370 11.40 15.98 -19.54
CA THR A 370 10.33 16.34 -18.56
C THR A 370 10.92 16.68 -17.18
N PRO A 371 11.77 15.87 -16.54
CA PRO A 371 12.46 16.28 -15.31
C PRO A 371 13.17 17.63 -15.43
N ARG A 372 13.86 17.90 -16.53
CA ARG A 372 14.58 19.15 -16.75
C ARG A 372 13.64 20.36 -16.83
N SER A 373 12.49 20.25 -17.48
CA SER A 373 11.48 21.32 -17.53
C SER A 373 10.88 21.64 -16.15
N HIS A 374 10.97 20.68 -15.21
CA HIS A 374 10.59 20.84 -13.81
C HIS A 374 11.78 21.23 -12.93
N GLY A 375 12.93 21.56 -13.53
CA GLY A 375 14.11 22.12 -12.86
C GLY A 375 15.10 21.09 -12.33
N PHE A 376 14.95 19.79 -12.59
CA PHE A 376 15.94 18.76 -12.28
C PHE A 376 17.01 18.67 -13.39
N PHE A 377 18.18 18.13 -13.10
CA PHE A 377 19.28 17.95 -14.07
C PHE A 377 19.69 19.23 -14.82
N GLN A 378 19.69 20.37 -14.14
CA GLN A 378 20.12 21.64 -14.75
C GLN A 378 21.61 21.62 -15.10
N GLN A 379 22.41 20.82 -14.40
CA GLN A 379 23.83 20.61 -14.63
C GLN A 379 24.16 19.19 -15.11
N ASP A 380 23.20 18.49 -15.74
CA ASP A 380 23.28 17.09 -16.18
C ASP A 380 23.67 16.10 -15.08
N THR A 381 23.68 16.51 -13.84
CA THR A 381 24.12 15.68 -12.71
C THR A 381 23.23 15.93 -11.51
N MET A 382 22.82 14.86 -10.83
CA MET A 382 22.13 14.90 -9.55
C MET A 382 22.72 13.87 -8.58
N LYS A 383 22.54 14.09 -7.29
CA LYS A 383 22.97 13.14 -6.24
C LYS A 383 21.83 12.18 -5.91
N ASP A 384 22.09 10.88 -5.94
CA ASP A 384 21.19 9.89 -5.37
C ASP A 384 21.35 9.84 -3.85
N LEU A 385 20.27 10.12 -3.13
CA LEU A 385 20.25 10.10 -1.65
C LEU A 385 20.57 8.71 -1.10
N CYS A 386 20.15 7.66 -1.80
CA CYS A 386 20.30 6.29 -1.32
C CYS A 386 21.71 5.76 -1.43
N SER A 387 22.38 5.96 -2.54
CA SER A 387 23.77 5.53 -2.74
C SER A 387 24.78 6.59 -2.29
N GLY A 388 24.39 7.86 -2.28
CA GLY A 388 25.28 9.00 -2.09
C GLY A 388 26.12 9.34 -3.34
N THR A 389 25.95 8.60 -4.44
CA THR A 389 26.70 8.79 -5.67
C THR A 389 26.05 9.84 -6.58
N ARG A 390 26.84 10.38 -7.51
CA ARG A 390 26.32 11.25 -8.56
C ARG A 390 25.77 10.40 -9.71
N VAL A 391 24.57 10.73 -10.14
CA VAL A 391 23.93 10.20 -11.34
C VAL A 391 24.07 11.24 -12.44
N VAL A 392 24.72 10.85 -13.52
CA VAL A 392 25.02 11.73 -14.67
C VAL A 392 24.04 11.39 -15.79
N ALA A 393 23.46 12.42 -16.39
CA ALA A 393 22.68 12.26 -17.61
C ALA A 393 23.62 12.27 -18.84
N GLU A 394 23.51 11.23 -19.63
CA GLU A 394 24.24 11.12 -20.90
C GLU A 394 23.24 11.14 -22.05
N ASN A 395 23.46 11.99 -23.06
CA ASN A 395 22.55 12.15 -24.19
C ASN A 395 21.09 12.40 -23.77
N ASP A 396 20.89 13.29 -22.80
CA ASP A 396 19.57 13.61 -22.21
C ASP A 396 18.82 12.42 -21.58
N ALA A 397 19.56 11.43 -21.10
CA ALA A 397 19.00 10.24 -20.50
C ALA A 397 19.76 9.76 -19.27
N VAL A 398 19.04 9.09 -18.37
CA VAL A 398 19.60 8.39 -17.21
C VAL A 398 19.16 6.93 -17.25
N ILE A 399 20.10 6.03 -16.96
CA ILE A 399 19.80 4.60 -16.85
C ILE A 399 19.41 4.26 -15.41
N ILE A 400 18.23 3.68 -15.24
CA ILE A 400 17.75 3.15 -13.96
C ILE A 400 17.93 1.64 -13.96
N PRO A 401 18.70 1.06 -13.03
CA PRO A 401 18.97 -0.37 -12.99
C PRO A 401 17.69 -1.22 -12.83
N PRO A 402 17.73 -2.53 -13.13
CA PRO A 402 16.60 -3.43 -12.98
C PRO A 402 16.04 -3.43 -11.56
N LEU A 403 14.70 -3.43 -11.41
CA LEU A 403 14.00 -3.53 -10.12
C LEU A 403 14.60 -2.58 -9.06
N SER A 404 14.84 -1.33 -9.48
CA SER A 404 15.56 -0.33 -8.69
C SER A 404 14.91 1.03 -8.76
N PHE A 405 15.42 1.97 -8.02
CA PHE A 405 14.91 3.33 -7.98
C PHE A 405 16.02 4.33 -7.69
N TYR A 406 15.74 5.60 -7.94
CA TYR A 406 16.53 6.72 -7.50
C TYR A 406 15.69 7.71 -6.68
N TRP A 407 16.30 8.30 -5.65
CA TRP A 407 15.87 9.50 -4.96
C TRP A 407 16.90 10.60 -5.22
N LEU A 408 16.67 11.37 -6.28
CA LEU A 408 17.65 12.34 -6.78
C LEU A 408 17.39 13.74 -6.23
N THR A 409 18.46 14.42 -5.80
CA THR A 409 18.46 15.82 -5.37
C THR A 409 19.63 16.56 -6.02
N ASP A 410 19.55 17.89 -6.05
CA ASP A 410 20.61 18.76 -6.58
C ASP A 410 21.90 18.71 -5.76
#